data_57759a9d6c41263b035516bb79f51ba0
#
_entry.id   57759a9d6c41263b035516bb79f51ba0
#
_cell.length_a   1.000
_cell.length_b   1.000
_cell.length_c   1.000
_cell.angle_alpha   90.00
_cell.angle_beta   90.00
_cell.angle_gamma   90.00
#
_symmetry.space_group_name_H-M   'P 1'
#
loop_
_entity.id
_entity.type
_entity.pdbx_description
1 polymer ?
#
loop_
_entity_poly.entity_id
_entity_poly.type
_entity_poly.pdbx_seq_one_letter_code
_entity_poly.pdbx_strand_id
1 'polypeptide(L)'
;MSTNVEELVKIYLTIRSQREMILKTYEAKDTELKQELAVLEQAMLEACSSVNADSIKTQHGTVIKKLNERFFCSDWDNFKEFVLEHGAVDLFERRIHQGNFKQFIAEHDGEGLPPGVNVMREFGITVRKAAANLLTSNNQ
;
A
#
# COMPACT_ATOMS: atom_id res chain seq x y z
N MET A 1 14.56 -19.37 -34.31
CA MET A 1 14.90 -20.01 -33.02
C MET A 1 13.72 -19.90 -32.07
N SER A 2 13.26 -21.02 -31.57
CA SER A 2 12.25 -21.02 -30.56
C SER A 2 12.87 -20.63 -29.22
N THR A 3 12.27 -19.70 -28.54
CA THR A 3 12.70 -19.29 -27.21
C THR A 3 12.32 -20.39 -26.21
N ASN A 4 13.27 -20.83 -25.43
CA ASN A 4 13.00 -21.85 -24.41
C ASN A 4 12.28 -21.20 -23.22
N VAL A 5 11.00 -21.46 -23.12
CA VAL A 5 10.14 -20.88 -22.07
C VAL A 5 10.62 -21.31 -20.67
N GLU A 6 11.09 -22.53 -20.54
CA GLU A 6 11.61 -23.01 -19.25
C GLU A 6 12.79 -22.18 -18.79
N GLU A 7 13.68 -21.85 -19.72
CA GLU A 7 14.86 -21.02 -19.43
C GLU A 7 14.43 -19.60 -19.05
N LEU A 8 13.44 -19.05 -19.75
CA LEU A 8 12.90 -17.73 -19.42
C LEU A 8 12.28 -17.69 -18.03
N VAL A 9 11.55 -18.72 -17.65
CA VAL A 9 10.94 -18.83 -16.31
C VAL A 9 12.03 -18.90 -15.25
N LYS A 10 13.06 -19.68 -15.48
CA LYS A 10 14.19 -19.84 -14.56
C LYS A 10 14.88 -18.49 -14.33
N ILE A 11 15.18 -17.77 -15.39
CA ILE A 11 15.82 -16.46 -15.32
C ILE A 11 14.89 -15.47 -14.59
N TYR A 12 13.62 -15.45 -14.93
CA TYR A 12 12.64 -14.58 -14.32
C TYR A 12 12.58 -14.81 -12.80
N LEU A 13 12.48 -16.05 -12.38
CA LEU A 13 12.39 -16.40 -10.95
C LEU A 13 13.66 -16.02 -10.19
N THR A 14 14.82 -16.17 -10.83
CA THR A 14 16.10 -15.77 -10.23
C THR A 14 16.14 -14.26 -10.01
N ILE A 15 15.75 -13.49 -11.02
CA ILE A 15 15.73 -12.04 -10.93
C ILE A 15 14.70 -11.57 -9.88
N ARG A 16 13.51 -12.16 -9.90
CA ARG A 16 12.47 -11.83 -8.92
C ARG A 16 12.94 -12.10 -7.48
N SER A 17 13.60 -13.24 -7.28
CA SER A 17 14.13 -13.59 -5.97
C SER A 17 15.20 -12.61 -5.49
N GLN A 18 16.05 -12.13 -6.39
CA GLN A 18 17.06 -11.11 -6.08
C GLN A 18 16.40 -9.80 -5.69
N ARG A 19 15.37 -9.39 -6.41
CA ARG A 19 14.60 -8.17 -6.06
C ARG A 19 13.97 -8.28 -4.68
N GLU A 20 13.36 -9.41 -4.39
CA GLU A 20 12.73 -9.66 -3.09
C GLU A 20 13.72 -9.60 -1.94
N MET A 21 14.93 -10.14 -2.14
CA MET A 21 15.99 -10.09 -1.14
C MET A 21 16.47 -8.67 -0.88
N ILE A 22 16.67 -7.89 -1.95
CA ILE A 22 17.12 -6.50 -1.84
C ILE A 22 16.06 -5.68 -1.10
N LEU A 23 14.78 -5.85 -1.47
CA LEU A 23 13.69 -5.13 -0.82
C LEU A 23 13.57 -5.50 0.65
N LYS A 24 13.67 -6.78 0.97
CA LYS A 24 13.60 -7.28 2.35
C LYS A 24 14.74 -6.71 3.21
N THR A 25 15.95 -6.67 2.67
CA THR A 25 17.12 -6.11 3.36
C THR A 25 16.93 -4.62 3.57
N TYR A 26 16.44 -3.92 2.54
CA TYR A 26 16.14 -2.49 2.63
C TYR A 26 15.08 -2.20 3.70
N GLU A 27 13.98 -2.95 3.69
CA GLU A 27 12.89 -2.76 4.65
C GLU A 27 13.33 -3.01 6.09
N ALA A 28 14.15 -4.04 6.32
CA ALA A 28 14.69 -4.33 7.65
C ALA A 28 15.55 -3.18 8.16
N LYS A 29 16.43 -2.66 7.30
CA LYS A 29 17.30 -1.54 7.65
C LYS A 29 16.51 -0.26 7.87
N ASP A 30 15.55 0.00 7.01
CA ASP A 30 14.68 1.18 7.11
C ASP A 30 13.86 1.15 8.41
N THR A 31 13.31 -0.01 8.78
CA THR A 31 12.56 -0.17 10.02
C THR A 31 13.42 0.14 11.24
N GLU A 32 14.66 -0.34 11.25
CA GLU A 32 15.61 -0.07 12.32
C GLU A 32 15.87 1.43 12.47
N LEU A 33 16.14 2.10 11.34
CA LEU A 33 16.39 3.55 11.33
C LEU A 33 15.16 4.35 11.73
N LYS A 34 13.97 3.92 11.31
CA LYS A 34 12.72 4.58 11.72
C LYS A 34 12.49 4.49 13.22
N GLN A 35 12.85 3.37 13.82
CA GLN A 35 12.75 3.21 15.28
C GLN A 35 13.70 4.16 16.01
N GLU A 36 14.91 4.32 15.48
CA GLU A 36 15.87 5.27 16.04
C GLU A 36 15.38 6.70 15.92
N LEU A 37 14.82 7.06 14.76
CA LEU A 37 14.22 8.38 14.56
C LEU A 37 13.04 8.63 15.51
N ALA A 38 12.20 7.62 15.74
CA ALA A 38 11.06 7.76 16.63
C ALA A 38 11.49 8.06 18.06
N VAL A 39 12.56 7.42 18.55
CA VAL A 39 13.11 7.69 19.88
C VAL A 39 13.60 9.14 19.99
N LEU A 40 14.30 9.63 18.94
CA LEU A 40 14.79 11.01 18.92
C LEU A 40 13.64 12.01 18.81
N GLU A 41 12.62 11.69 18.01
CA GLU A 41 11.43 12.54 17.88
C GLU A 41 10.69 12.68 19.21
N GLN A 42 10.60 11.60 19.97
CA GLN A 42 9.97 11.62 21.29
C GLN A 42 10.77 12.48 22.26
N ALA A 43 12.09 12.38 22.22
CA ALA A 43 12.97 13.21 23.04
C ALA A 43 12.84 14.68 22.68
N MET A 44 12.74 15.01 21.40
CA MET A 44 12.54 16.40 20.93
C MET A 44 11.19 16.94 21.36
N LEU A 45 10.13 16.10 21.30
CA LEU A 45 8.79 16.49 21.75
C LEU A 45 8.81 16.83 23.25
N GLU A 46 9.46 16.00 24.03
CA GLU A 46 9.61 16.24 25.48
C GLU A 46 10.39 17.52 25.75
N ALA A 47 11.44 17.78 24.98
CA ALA A 47 12.22 19.00 25.11
C ALA A 47 11.37 20.25 24.83
N CYS A 48 10.58 20.23 23.76
CA CYS A 48 9.67 21.31 23.44
C CYS A 48 8.64 21.52 24.53
N SER A 49 8.08 20.44 25.07
CA SER A 49 7.06 20.49 26.11
C SER A 49 7.64 21.03 27.42
N SER A 50 8.86 20.66 27.76
CA SER A 50 9.50 21.09 29.03
C SER A 50 9.78 22.58 29.08
N VAL A 51 10.04 23.21 27.92
CA VAL A 51 10.27 24.65 27.84
C VAL A 51 9.04 25.40 27.29
N ASN A 52 7.94 24.69 27.08
CA ASN A 52 6.67 25.20 26.56
C ASN A 52 6.86 25.98 25.26
N ALA A 53 7.67 25.41 24.36
CA ALA A 53 7.96 26.01 23.06
C ALA A 53 7.34 25.16 21.95
N ASP A 54 6.84 25.83 20.90
CA ASP A 54 6.34 25.17 19.70
C ASP A 54 7.45 24.99 18.66
N SER A 55 8.58 25.67 18.84
CA SER A 55 9.69 25.64 17.92
C SER A 55 10.99 25.91 18.64
N ILE A 56 12.02 25.13 18.31
CA ILE A 56 13.38 25.32 18.86
C ILE A 56 14.34 25.33 17.67
N LYS A 57 15.02 26.46 17.50
CA LYS A 57 15.97 26.63 16.42
C LYS A 57 17.37 26.23 16.89
N THR A 58 18.07 25.42 16.10
CA THR A 58 19.45 25.04 16.34
C THR A 58 20.30 25.31 15.10
N GLN A 59 21.62 25.26 15.25
CA GLN A 59 22.50 25.42 14.08
C GLN A 59 22.37 24.31 13.05
N HIS A 60 21.83 23.14 13.44
CA HIS A 60 21.67 21.98 12.54
C HIS A 60 20.27 21.89 11.94
N GLY A 61 19.32 22.64 12.46
CA GLY A 61 17.95 22.64 12.00
C GLY A 61 16.99 23.13 13.07
N THR A 62 15.73 23.16 12.74
CA THR A 62 14.68 23.66 13.62
C THR A 62 13.75 22.53 13.99
N VAL A 63 13.50 22.34 15.28
CA VAL A 63 12.50 21.41 15.79
C VAL A 63 11.17 22.14 15.87
N ILE A 64 10.14 21.59 15.25
CA ILE A 64 8.80 22.18 15.23
C ILE A 64 7.83 21.19 15.84
N LYS A 65 7.17 21.59 16.93
CA LYS A 65 6.10 20.81 17.54
C LYS A 65 4.83 21.02 16.72
N LYS A 66 4.31 19.96 16.15
CA LYS A 66 3.18 20.02 15.24
C LYS A 66 2.08 19.08 15.70
N LEU A 67 0.84 19.56 15.70
CA LEU A 67 -0.31 18.70 15.95
C LEU A 67 -0.68 17.98 14.65
N ASN A 68 -0.57 16.67 14.66
CA ASN A 68 -0.98 15.84 13.54
C ASN A 68 -2.38 15.31 13.80
N GLU A 69 -3.29 15.60 12.89
CA GLU A 69 -4.66 15.12 12.98
C GLU A 69 -4.92 14.15 11.83
N ARG A 70 -5.58 13.05 12.14
CA ARG A 70 -6.00 12.08 11.16
C ARG A 70 -7.43 11.68 11.47
N PHE A 71 -8.31 11.89 10.50
CA PHE A 71 -9.71 11.51 10.63
C PHE A 71 -9.88 10.08 10.17
N PHE A 72 -10.65 9.32 10.93
CA PHE A 72 -10.95 7.93 10.59
C PHE A 72 -12.43 7.68 10.86
N CYS A 73 -12.99 6.70 10.15
CA CYS A 73 -14.40 6.37 10.28
C CYS A 73 -14.56 5.21 11.26
N SER A 74 -15.34 5.43 12.33
CA SER A 74 -15.65 4.40 13.32
C SER A 74 -16.98 3.71 13.06
N ASP A 75 -17.87 4.35 12.31
CA ASP A 75 -19.18 3.80 11.94
C ASP A 75 -19.47 4.18 10.49
N TRP A 76 -19.19 3.25 9.59
CA TRP A 76 -19.31 3.48 8.16
C TRP A 76 -20.73 3.76 7.71
N ASP A 77 -21.71 3.06 8.26
CA ASP A 77 -23.11 3.24 7.86
C ASP A 77 -23.61 4.63 8.20
N ASN A 78 -23.31 5.12 9.40
CA ASN A 78 -23.69 6.46 9.81
C ASN A 78 -22.97 7.52 9.00
N PHE A 79 -21.69 7.32 8.71
CA PHE A 79 -20.93 8.28 7.91
C PHE A 79 -21.45 8.33 6.47
N LYS A 80 -21.75 7.19 5.89
CA LYS A 80 -22.32 7.10 4.55
C LYS A 80 -23.64 7.86 4.47
N GLU A 81 -24.51 7.66 5.46
CA GLU A 81 -25.79 8.36 5.55
C GLU A 81 -25.60 9.88 5.63
N PHE A 82 -24.66 10.33 6.45
CA PHE A 82 -24.30 11.75 6.54
C PHE A 82 -23.85 12.30 5.19
N VAL A 83 -23.00 11.60 4.48
CA VAL A 83 -22.49 12.01 3.16
C VAL A 83 -23.64 12.13 2.17
N LEU A 84 -24.56 11.17 2.17
CA LEU A 84 -25.72 11.20 1.27
C LEU A 84 -26.67 12.36 1.58
N GLU A 85 -26.93 12.61 2.85
CA GLU A 85 -27.80 13.72 3.27
C GLU A 85 -27.24 15.08 2.87
N HIS A 86 -25.92 15.25 2.93
CA HIS A 86 -25.26 16.52 2.63
C HIS A 86 -24.77 16.62 1.18
N GLY A 87 -24.96 15.57 0.38
CA GLY A 87 -24.40 15.51 -0.97
C GLY A 87 -22.89 15.69 -1.01
N ALA A 88 -22.20 15.29 0.05
CA ALA A 88 -20.78 15.57 0.25
C ALA A 88 -19.89 14.40 -0.18
N VAL A 89 -20.08 13.92 -1.40
CA VAL A 89 -19.34 12.76 -1.92
C VAL A 89 -17.82 13.01 -2.00
N ASP A 90 -17.39 14.27 -1.98
CA ASP A 90 -15.98 14.64 -1.98
C ASP A 90 -15.27 14.28 -0.66
N LEU A 91 -16.02 13.90 0.37
CA LEU A 91 -15.43 13.38 1.60
C LEU A 91 -14.89 11.97 1.43
N PHE A 92 -15.28 11.28 0.36
CA PHE A 92 -14.72 9.99 -0.02
C PHE A 92 -13.55 10.16 -0.96
N GLU A 93 -12.65 9.18 -0.96
CA GLU A 93 -11.57 9.15 -1.95
C GLU A 93 -12.13 8.86 -3.34
N ARG A 94 -11.53 9.48 -4.36
CA ARG A 94 -11.91 9.27 -5.76
C ARG A 94 -11.23 8.00 -6.29
N ARG A 95 -11.74 6.86 -5.84
CA ARG A 95 -11.22 5.55 -6.26
C ARG A 95 -12.37 4.62 -6.59
N ILE A 96 -12.18 3.85 -7.65
CA ILE A 96 -13.11 2.78 -7.99
C ILE A 96 -12.67 1.52 -7.24
N HIS A 97 -13.57 0.93 -6.48
CA HIS A 97 -13.32 -0.37 -5.87
C HIS A 97 -13.46 -1.41 -6.99
N GLN A 98 -12.35 -1.95 -7.46
CA GLN A 98 -12.33 -2.82 -8.64
C GLN A 98 -13.24 -4.04 -8.51
N GLY A 99 -13.21 -4.73 -7.38
CA GLY A 99 -14.03 -5.91 -7.15
C GLY A 99 -15.52 -5.61 -7.17
N ASN A 100 -15.95 -4.62 -6.38
CA ASN A 100 -17.35 -4.22 -6.30
C ASN A 100 -17.85 -3.67 -7.64
N PHE A 101 -16.99 -2.97 -8.36
CA PHE A 101 -17.35 -2.42 -9.66
C PHE A 101 -17.55 -3.53 -10.70
N LYS A 102 -16.69 -4.54 -10.70
CA LYS A 102 -16.84 -5.70 -11.59
C LYS A 102 -18.14 -6.43 -11.32
N GLN A 103 -18.51 -6.59 -10.06
CA GLN A 103 -19.77 -7.21 -9.67
C GLN A 103 -20.97 -6.40 -10.14
N PHE A 104 -20.91 -5.07 -9.96
CA PHE A 104 -21.97 -4.18 -10.42
C PHE A 104 -22.18 -4.30 -11.93
N ILE A 105 -21.10 -4.29 -12.71
CA ILE A 105 -21.16 -4.42 -14.17
C ILE A 105 -21.75 -5.77 -14.57
N ALA A 106 -21.40 -6.86 -13.87
CA ALA A 106 -21.94 -8.18 -14.14
C ALA A 106 -23.45 -8.25 -13.88
N GLU A 107 -23.91 -7.57 -12.83
CA GLU A 107 -25.33 -7.50 -12.48
C GLU A 107 -26.14 -6.61 -13.44
N HIS A 108 -25.47 -5.69 -14.13
CA HIS A 108 -26.09 -4.78 -15.09
C HIS A 108 -25.59 -5.06 -16.51
N ASP A 109 -25.56 -6.34 -16.87
CA ASP A 109 -25.09 -6.80 -18.16
C ASP A 109 -25.90 -6.16 -19.28
N GLY A 110 -25.20 -5.67 -20.31
CA GLY A 110 -25.81 -5.03 -21.46
C GLY A 110 -26.01 -3.51 -21.33
N GLU A 111 -25.80 -2.95 -20.14
CA GLU A 111 -25.94 -1.50 -19.95
C GLU A 111 -24.66 -0.72 -20.27
N GLY A 112 -23.55 -1.44 -20.43
CA GLY A 112 -22.24 -0.82 -20.69
C GLY A 112 -21.65 -0.19 -19.44
N LEU A 113 -20.56 0.57 -19.63
CA LEU A 113 -19.90 1.28 -18.54
C LEU A 113 -20.64 2.56 -18.17
N PRO A 114 -20.68 2.92 -16.90
CA PRO A 114 -21.25 4.20 -16.48
C PRO A 114 -20.51 5.38 -17.11
N PRO A 115 -21.18 6.53 -17.24
CA PRO A 115 -20.52 7.73 -17.76
C PRO A 115 -19.29 8.09 -16.92
N GLY A 116 -18.22 8.47 -17.61
CA GLY A 116 -16.97 8.89 -16.96
C GLY A 116 -16.02 7.75 -16.60
N VAL A 117 -16.42 6.50 -16.86
CA VAL A 117 -15.60 5.33 -16.57
C VAL A 117 -15.12 4.69 -17.86
N ASN A 118 -13.83 4.44 -17.93
CA ASN A 118 -13.20 3.71 -19.03
C ASN A 118 -12.54 2.47 -18.48
N VAL A 119 -12.33 1.48 -19.34
CA VAL A 119 -11.64 0.25 -18.95
C VAL A 119 -10.38 0.10 -19.79
N MET A 120 -9.28 -0.28 -19.14
CA MET A 120 -8.07 -0.68 -19.81
C MET A 120 -7.95 -2.19 -19.71
N ARG A 121 -7.80 -2.84 -20.86
CA ARG A 121 -7.63 -4.29 -20.93
C ARG A 121 -6.35 -4.60 -21.68
N GLU A 122 -5.49 -5.35 -21.04
CA GLU A 122 -4.28 -5.84 -21.69
C GLU A 122 -3.92 -7.21 -21.13
N PHE A 123 -3.33 -8.03 -21.98
CA PHE A 123 -2.84 -9.33 -21.50
C PHE A 123 -1.52 -9.15 -20.79
N GLY A 124 -1.41 -9.77 -19.62
CA GLY A 124 -0.19 -9.77 -18.84
C GLY A 124 0.26 -11.20 -18.57
N ILE A 125 1.42 -11.33 -17.99
CA ILE A 125 1.99 -12.62 -17.63
C ILE A 125 2.09 -12.70 -16.11
N THR A 126 1.68 -13.83 -15.57
CA THR A 126 1.89 -14.18 -14.17
C THR A 126 2.76 -15.43 -14.14
N VAL A 127 3.83 -15.38 -13.39
CA VAL A 127 4.70 -16.54 -13.21
C VAL A 127 4.51 -17.06 -11.78
N ARG A 128 4.09 -18.31 -11.67
CA ARG A 128 3.95 -18.99 -10.39
C ARG A 128 5.12 -19.95 -10.21
N LYS A 129 5.75 -19.88 -9.06
CA LYS A 129 6.80 -20.83 -8.71
C LYS A 129 6.20 -22.23 -8.65
N ALA A 130 6.94 -23.22 -9.15
CA ALA A 130 6.49 -24.61 -9.05
C ALA A 130 6.21 -24.98 -7.60
N ALA A 131 5.15 -25.75 -7.38
CA ALA A 131 4.81 -26.22 -6.04
C ALA A 131 5.96 -27.07 -5.48
N ALA A 132 6.17 -26.97 -4.17
CA ALA A 132 7.14 -27.83 -3.51
C ALA A 132 6.83 -29.29 -3.83
N ASN A 133 7.86 -30.04 -4.19
CA ASN A 133 7.67 -31.42 -4.59
C ASN A 133 7.38 -32.29 -3.37
N LEU A 134 6.10 -32.50 -3.09
CA LEU A 134 5.66 -33.31 -1.97
C LEU A 134 6.02 -34.79 -2.15
N LEU A 135 6.32 -35.21 -3.37
CA LEU A 135 6.70 -36.60 -3.64
C LEU A 135 8.02 -36.97 -3.03
N THR A 136 8.92 -36.02 -2.86
CA THR A 136 10.21 -36.28 -2.25
C THR A 136 10.10 -36.61 -0.76
N SER A 137 9.07 -36.08 -0.10
CA SER A 137 8.83 -36.35 1.32
C SER A 137 8.23 -37.74 1.55
N ASN A 138 7.66 -38.34 0.53
CA ASN A 138 7.01 -39.66 0.63
C ASN A 138 7.93 -40.81 0.31
N ASN A 139 9.15 -40.57 -0.08
CA ASN A 139 10.10 -41.59 -0.44
C ASN A 139 11.02 -42.00 0.73
N GLN A 140 10.57 -41.82 1.90
CA GLN A 140 11.34 -42.22 3.08
C GLN A 140 10.86 -43.53 3.64
#